data_cc332fd08f163673bd68cbc17b04b3a3
#
_entry.id   cc332fd08f163673bd68cbc17b04b3a3
#
_cell.length_a   1.000
_cell.length_b   1.000
_cell.length_c   1.000
_cell.angle_alpha   90.00
_cell.angle_beta   90.00
_cell.angle_gamma   90.00
#
_symmetry.space_group_name_H-M   'P 1'
#
loop_
_entity.id
_entity.type
_entity.pdbx_description
1 polymer ?
#
loop_
_entity_poly.entity_id
_entity_poly.type
_entity_poly.pdbx_seq_one_letter_code
_entity_poly.pdbx_strand_id
1 'polypeptide(L)'
;MRTTEHGEHRSGAPTRRRLPRLRTALAAALALAVSGAAAPQVMAAQPTATDPQPAVPSLAWADCQGGFECANAEVPLDYRDPQGRTITLAVVRKKAADQGAKKGTLFLQPGGPGNSGVDFVRNNYAGLPASLRDNFDVFGYDVRGVGRSSQVVCWDDPTYTQAVTAAKGVPGPDAYEPAVRQAASFVQGCQDNAGGIAPYVGTGYVARDIDLLRQALGEEQLTYYGRSFGSYIGTVYAAMYPERVRALVLDGGYDPEHYANKPYAYDRPQYLALDGAMGRFLDWCKGDQATCGFGDGDPRAAFEKLKADLDANPVPTANGGQANGYTLVYRLMFNINEGKVIWPSLGQALRKAQQRDNTSFLLRPPSPASYDFLNPNVAVECVDKDYPRDPALLKRKVTRNAELAPLLGPAMAYGPPTYDHQHATACVQWTGEKPSRYAGSFRAKGSAPILVLGTTGDPDTPYQDSVALSRKLDNGRLLTFRAEGHTAFGRSACATDAVTGYLVDLEVPARGTTCADETQPPSATPKKAPAGTTLGELRNGVDDRLDRIGTLR
;
A
#
# COMPACT_ATOMS: atom_id res chain seq x y z
N MET A 1 -50.89 32.38 -35.02
CA MET A 1 -51.88 33.44 -34.77
C MET A 1 -51.49 34.12 -33.46
N ARG A 2 -51.13 35.44 -33.59
CA ARG A 2 -51.17 36.54 -32.61
C ARG A 2 -50.43 36.31 -31.27
N THR A 3 -49.25 36.91 -31.06
CA THR A 3 -48.98 38.34 -30.71
C THR A 3 -49.35 38.62 -29.28
N THR A 4 -48.56 39.14 -28.41
CA THR A 4 -47.76 40.37 -28.19
C THR A 4 -47.76 40.55 -26.69
N GLU A 5 -46.98 41.20 -25.94
CA GLU A 5 -45.96 42.22 -26.03
C GLU A 5 -45.51 42.58 -24.58
N HIS A 6 -44.30 42.98 -24.44
CA HIS A 6 -43.70 44.04 -23.59
C HIS A 6 -44.02 44.25 -22.11
N GLY A 7 -42.96 44.53 -21.38
CA GLY A 7 -42.95 45.23 -20.10
C GLY A 7 -41.58 45.35 -19.43
N GLU A 8 -40.71 46.26 -19.96
CA GLU A 8 -39.53 46.77 -19.23
C GLU A 8 -39.97 47.59 -18.01
N HIS A 9 -39.26 47.43 -16.88
CA HIS A 9 -39.07 48.57 -15.97
C HIS A 9 -37.66 48.55 -15.34
N ARG A 10 -36.96 49.62 -15.61
CA ARG A 10 -35.68 50.07 -15.03
C ARG A 10 -35.87 50.69 -13.64
N SER A 11 -34.72 50.83 -12.98
CA SER A 11 -34.33 51.76 -11.91
C SER A 11 -34.33 51.11 -10.52
N GLY A 12 -33.37 51.35 -9.63
CA GLY A 12 -32.28 52.30 -9.61
C GLY A 12 -31.48 52.03 -8.33
N ALA A 13 -30.18 52.24 -8.38
CA ALA A 13 -29.28 52.14 -7.23
C ALA A 13 -29.39 53.36 -6.30
N PRO A 14 -29.12 53.22 -4.99
CA PRO A 14 -28.79 54.37 -4.18
C PRO A 14 -27.30 54.44 -3.83
N THR A 15 -26.80 55.59 -4.03
CA THR A 15 -25.46 56.13 -3.80
C THR A 15 -25.05 56.11 -2.33
N ARG A 16 -23.81 55.69 -2.09
CA ARG A 16 -23.11 55.87 -0.80
C ARG A 16 -22.63 57.33 -0.66
N ARG A 17 -23.12 58.06 0.33
CA ARG A 17 -22.55 59.32 0.82
C ARG A 17 -21.35 59.06 1.71
N ARG A 18 -20.21 59.68 1.35
CA ARG A 18 -19.03 59.88 2.20
C ARG A 18 -19.27 61.11 3.10
N LEU A 19 -18.89 61.04 4.39
CA LEU A 19 -18.72 62.19 5.27
C LEU A 19 -17.27 62.22 5.80
N PRO A 20 -16.74 63.44 6.10
CA PRO A 20 -15.30 63.66 6.15
C PRO A 20 -14.72 63.52 7.57
N ARG A 21 -13.40 63.28 7.57
CA ARG A 21 -12.55 63.25 8.78
C ARG A 21 -12.36 64.68 9.33
N LEU A 22 -12.63 64.87 10.64
CA LEU A 22 -12.12 66.03 11.37
C LEU A 22 -10.99 65.51 12.31
N ARG A 23 -9.81 66.13 12.16
CA ARG A 23 -8.68 66.05 13.07
C ARG A 23 -8.88 67.14 14.13
N THR A 24 -8.73 66.80 15.40
CA THR A 24 -8.37 67.80 16.42
C THR A 24 -7.37 67.18 17.38
N ALA A 25 -6.20 67.78 17.44
CA ALA A 25 -5.16 67.54 18.41
C ALA A 25 -5.48 68.35 19.68
N LEU A 26 -5.29 67.72 20.84
CA LEU A 26 -5.09 68.47 22.09
C LEU A 26 -3.97 67.77 22.86
N ALA A 27 -2.88 68.50 23.03
CA ALA A 27 -1.81 68.17 23.94
C ALA A 27 -2.16 68.70 25.34
N ALA A 28 -2.03 67.90 26.36
CA ALA A 28 -1.94 68.35 27.73
C ALA A 28 -0.91 67.47 28.46
N ALA A 29 0.19 68.10 28.79
CA ALA A 29 1.22 67.58 29.69
C ALA A 29 0.75 67.67 31.15
N LEU A 30 0.89 66.59 31.92
CA LEU A 30 1.04 66.69 33.38
C LEU A 30 2.06 65.64 33.88
N ALA A 31 2.93 66.16 34.72
CA ALA A 31 4.11 65.47 35.24
C ALA A 31 3.83 64.67 36.52
N LEU A 32 4.60 63.60 36.73
CA LEU A 32 5.20 63.05 37.96
C LEU A 32 4.26 62.51 39.04
N ALA A 33 4.30 61.22 39.21
CA ALA A 33 4.57 60.56 40.51
C ALA A 33 5.28 59.22 40.25
N VAL A 34 6.56 59.13 40.60
CA VAL A 34 7.30 57.86 40.64
C VAL A 34 6.87 57.13 41.91
N SER A 35 6.05 56.11 41.79
CA SER A 35 5.82 55.10 42.81
C SER A 35 6.42 53.80 42.29
N GLY A 36 7.53 53.38 42.84
CA GLY A 36 8.16 52.10 42.52
C GLY A 36 7.27 50.95 42.98
N ALA A 37 6.54 50.38 42.00
CA ALA A 37 5.95 49.07 42.16
C ALA A 37 6.90 48.09 41.44
N ALA A 38 7.54 47.23 42.22
CA ALA A 38 8.31 46.09 41.67
C ALA A 38 7.34 45.22 40.83
N ALA A 39 7.57 45.17 39.51
CA ALA A 39 6.89 44.22 38.66
C ALA A 39 7.24 42.81 39.15
N PRO A 40 6.23 41.92 39.27
CA PRO A 40 6.53 40.52 39.52
C PRO A 40 7.34 40.01 38.32
N GLN A 41 8.57 39.58 38.58
CA GLN A 41 9.31 38.79 37.61
C GLN A 41 8.51 37.52 37.40
N VAL A 42 7.88 37.41 36.21
CA VAL A 42 7.39 36.13 35.72
C VAL A 42 8.65 35.29 35.51
N MET A 43 8.99 34.45 36.48
CA MET A 43 9.95 33.38 36.31
C MET A 43 9.42 32.57 35.13
N ALA A 44 10.14 32.62 34.00
CA ALA A 44 9.93 31.67 32.92
C ALA A 44 9.99 30.28 33.54
N ALA A 45 8.88 29.56 33.46
CA ALA A 45 8.84 28.17 33.89
C ALA A 45 9.97 27.45 33.20
N GLN A 46 10.90 26.89 33.96
CA GLN A 46 11.89 25.98 33.40
C GLN A 46 11.13 24.85 32.68
N PRO A 47 11.60 24.40 31.52
CA PRO A 47 10.96 23.27 30.88
C PRO A 47 10.97 22.12 31.89
N THR A 48 9.79 21.74 32.33
CA THR A 48 9.54 20.52 33.08
C THR A 48 10.11 19.35 32.34
N ALA A 49 10.63 18.37 33.06
CA ALA A 49 11.30 17.17 32.62
C ALA A 49 10.84 16.74 31.19
N THR A 50 11.78 16.68 30.27
CA THR A 50 11.55 16.13 28.93
C THR A 50 10.92 14.77 29.10
N ASP A 51 9.77 14.54 28.44
CA ASP A 51 9.15 13.21 28.38
C ASP A 51 10.27 12.19 28.06
N PRO A 52 10.29 11.04 28.75
CA PRO A 52 11.38 10.07 28.58
C PRO A 52 11.42 9.64 27.09
N GLN A 53 12.56 9.91 26.46
CA GLN A 53 12.78 9.50 25.07
C GLN A 53 13.01 7.99 25.02
N PRO A 54 12.51 7.27 23.98
CA PRO A 54 12.82 5.87 23.79
C PRO A 54 14.33 5.66 23.60
N ALA A 55 14.84 4.56 24.15
CA ALA A 55 16.22 4.18 23.93
C ALA A 55 16.46 3.80 22.46
N VAL A 56 17.59 4.25 21.88
CA VAL A 56 18.00 3.80 20.54
C VAL A 56 18.45 2.33 20.66
N PRO A 57 17.89 1.40 19.85
CA PRO A 57 18.22 -0.01 19.94
C PRO A 57 19.67 -0.28 19.54
N SER A 58 20.32 -1.21 20.24
CA SER A 58 21.62 -1.76 19.83
C SER A 58 21.40 -2.92 18.87
N LEU A 59 22.12 -2.93 17.74
CA LEU A 59 21.99 -3.94 16.70
C LEU A 59 23.19 -4.90 16.76
N ALA A 60 23.00 -6.09 17.36
CA ALA A 60 24.01 -7.15 17.40
C ALA A 60 23.97 -7.95 16.08
N TRP A 61 24.74 -7.50 15.09
CA TRP A 61 24.78 -8.09 13.76
C TRP A 61 25.43 -9.48 13.76
N ALA A 62 24.78 -10.45 13.14
CA ALA A 62 25.28 -11.79 12.89
C ALA A 62 25.13 -12.16 11.41
N ASP A 63 26.04 -12.99 10.87
CA ASP A 63 25.88 -13.54 9.52
C ASP A 63 24.61 -14.38 9.43
N CYS A 64 23.81 -14.12 8.40
CA CYS A 64 22.57 -14.87 8.14
C CYS A 64 22.51 -15.40 6.70
N GLN A 65 23.66 -15.78 6.16
CA GLN A 65 23.90 -16.40 4.86
C GLN A 65 23.78 -15.40 3.68
N GLY A 66 24.38 -15.77 2.55
CA GLY A 66 24.34 -14.98 1.31
C GLY A 66 25.04 -13.63 1.41
N GLY A 67 25.90 -13.41 2.43
CA GLY A 67 26.56 -12.14 2.71
C GLY A 67 25.61 -11.09 3.29
N PHE A 68 24.49 -11.50 3.85
CA PHE A 68 23.61 -10.69 4.65
C PHE A 68 23.98 -10.77 6.13
N GLU A 69 23.74 -9.68 6.84
CA GLU A 69 23.81 -9.62 8.30
C GLU A 69 22.42 -9.34 8.86
N CYS A 70 22.01 -10.11 9.87
CA CYS A 70 20.72 -9.98 10.56
C CYS A 70 20.93 -9.54 12.00
N ALA A 71 19.96 -8.83 12.55
CA ALA A 71 19.91 -8.45 13.96
C ALA A 71 18.45 -8.33 14.42
N ASN A 72 18.27 -8.19 15.73
CA ASN A 72 17.02 -7.80 16.35
C ASN A 72 17.16 -6.41 16.97
N ALA A 73 16.12 -5.59 16.83
CA ALA A 73 16.01 -4.28 17.44
C ALA A 73 14.87 -4.28 18.46
N GLU A 74 15.17 -3.94 19.72
CA GLU A 74 14.13 -3.74 20.74
C GLU A 74 13.60 -2.32 20.68
N VAL A 75 12.27 -2.17 20.51
CA VAL A 75 11.58 -0.88 20.45
C VAL A 75 10.38 -0.88 21.41
N PRO A 76 9.92 0.30 21.87
CA PRO A 76 8.73 0.36 22.73
C PRO A 76 7.49 -0.24 22.06
N LEU A 77 6.73 -1.04 22.80
CA LEU A 77 5.40 -1.44 22.36
C LEU A 77 4.49 -0.21 22.22
N ASP A 78 4.46 0.65 23.24
CA ASP A 78 3.68 1.89 23.28
C ASP A 78 4.63 3.08 23.42
N TYR A 79 4.68 3.95 22.44
CA TYR A 79 5.49 5.18 22.47
C TYR A 79 4.96 6.26 23.43
N ARG A 80 3.79 6.04 24.06
CA ARG A 80 3.30 6.86 25.17
C ARG A 80 3.93 6.44 26.51
N ASP A 81 4.44 5.19 26.58
CA ASP A 81 5.21 4.64 27.70
C ASP A 81 6.51 4.01 27.18
N PRO A 82 7.50 4.83 26.76
CA PRO A 82 8.71 4.34 26.10
C PRO A 82 9.67 3.55 27.01
N GLN A 83 9.45 3.56 28.33
CA GLN A 83 10.20 2.78 29.31
C GLN A 83 9.46 1.49 29.72
N GLY A 84 8.26 1.27 29.18
CA GLY A 84 7.44 0.11 29.48
C GLY A 84 7.84 -1.13 28.68
N ARG A 85 6.85 -1.94 28.29
CA ARG A 85 7.06 -3.16 27.50
C ARG A 85 7.68 -2.85 26.14
N THR A 86 8.66 -3.67 25.74
CA THR A 86 9.26 -3.63 24.40
C THR A 86 8.73 -4.76 23.50
N ILE A 87 8.95 -4.58 22.22
CA ILE A 87 8.77 -5.58 21.16
C ILE A 87 10.04 -5.68 20.33
N THR A 88 10.23 -6.81 19.68
CA THR A 88 11.38 -7.10 18.82
C THR A 88 11.04 -6.83 17.36
N LEU A 89 11.89 -6.11 16.65
CA LEU A 89 11.88 -5.98 15.19
C LEU A 89 13.03 -6.76 14.60
N ALA A 90 12.75 -7.63 13.64
CA ALA A 90 13.75 -8.33 12.86
C ALA A 90 14.27 -7.41 11.74
N VAL A 91 15.60 -7.32 11.62
CA VAL A 91 16.24 -6.46 10.62
C VAL A 91 17.31 -7.25 9.85
N VAL A 92 17.53 -6.85 8.60
CA VAL A 92 18.56 -7.38 7.72
C VAL A 92 19.27 -6.25 7.01
N ARG A 93 20.58 -6.41 6.79
CA ARG A 93 21.33 -5.55 5.87
C ARG A 93 22.25 -6.36 4.98
N LYS A 94 22.58 -5.75 3.83
CA LYS A 94 23.73 -6.14 3.03
C LYS A 94 24.56 -4.90 2.77
N LYS A 95 25.84 -4.97 3.16
CA LYS A 95 26.75 -3.83 3.02
C LYS A 95 26.95 -3.45 1.56
N ALA A 96 27.16 -2.16 1.31
CA ALA A 96 27.52 -1.64 0.01
C ALA A 96 28.70 -2.41 -0.58
N ALA A 97 28.63 -2.73 -1.87
CA ALA A 97 29.70 -3.47 -2.55
C ALA A 97 30.98 -2.63 -2.63
N ASP A 98 30.84 -1.31 -2.76
CA ASP A 98 31.95 -0.36 -2.67
C ASP A 98 31.80 0.50 -1.40
N GLN A 99 32.51 0.10 -0.34
CA GLN A 99 32.52 0.85 0.94
C GLN A 99 33.16 2.24 0.82
N GLY A 100 34.00 2.49 -0.20
CA GLY A 100 34.59 3.80 -0.47
C GLY A 100 33.61 4.78 -1.12
N ALA A 101 32.63 4.26 -1.85
CA ALA A 101 31.56 5.05 -2.49
C ALA A 101 30.27 5.15 -1.65
N LYS A 102 30.23 4.51 -0.49
CA LYS A 102 29.03 4.45 0.35
C LYS A 102 28.51 5.84 0.72
N LYS A 103 27.22 6.09 0.40
CA LYS A 103 26.49 7.33 0.69
C LYS A 103 25.55 7.22 1.90
N GLY A 104 25.41 6.03 2.51
CA GLY A 104 24.56 5.78 3.65
C GLY A 104 23.82 4.46 3.55
N THR A 105 22.67 4.36 4.22
CA THR A 105 21.80 3.18 4.25
C THR A 105 20.50 3.44 3.49
N LEU A 106 20.18 2.57 2.53
CA LEU A 106 18.90 2.58 1.78
C LEU A 106 17.91 1.63 2.45
N PHE A 107 16.86 2.18 3.03
CA PHE A 107 15.74 1.43 3.60
C PHE A 107 14.78 1.00 2.49
N LEU A 108 14.51 -0.29 2.38
CA LEU A 108 13.55 -0.86 1.44
C LEU A 108 12.33 -1.41 2.19
N GLN A 109 11.12 -1.03 1.74
CA GLN A 109 9.86 -1.47 2.34
C GLN A 109 8.88 -1.95 1.26
N PRO A 110 8.48 -3.24 1.28
CA PRO A 110 7.61 -3.83 0.25
C PRO A 110 6.15 -3.37 0.33
N GLY A 111 5.68 -3.00 1.53
CA GLY A 111 4.28 -2.67 1.77
C GLY A 111 3.42 -3.86 2.20
N GLY A 112 2.30 -4.02 1.59
CA GLY A 112 1.21 -4.92 1.95
C GLY A 112 -0.02 -4.12 2.40
N PRO A 113 -0.21 -3.79 3.70
CA PRO A 113 0.65 -4.12 4.87
C PRO A 113 0.77 -5.63 5.13
N GLY A 114 1.87 -6.05 5.75
CA GLY A 114 2.06 -7.46 6.13
C GLY A 114 3.18 -8.20 5.38
N ASN A 115 3.77 -7.61 4.34
CA ASN A 115 4.92 -8.21 3.68
C ASN A 115 6.20 -8.04 4.50
N SER A 116 7.01 -9.11 4.57
CA SER A 116 8.32 -9.08 5.23
C SER A 116 9.31 -8.21 4.47
N GLY A 117 9.82 -7.16 5.13
CA GLY A 117 10.90 -6.33 4.60
C GLY A 117 12.24 -7.06 4.59
N VAL A 118 12.46 -7.97 5.52
CA VAL A 118 13.64 -8.87 5.56
C VAL A 118 13.68 -9.74 4.32
N ASP A 119 12.58 -10.43 4.00
CA ASP A 119 12.52 -11.29 2.81
C ASP A 119 12.55 -10.47 1.52
N PHE A 120 11.92 -9.30 1.51
CA PHE A 120 11.97 -8.41 0.36
C PHE A 120 13.41 -8.04 -0.02
N VAL A 121 14.23 -7.63 0.95
CA VAL A 121 15.64 -7.32 0.70
C VAL A 121 16.41 -8.56 0.25
N ARG A 122 16.28 -9.69 0.95
CA ARG A 122 17.00 -10.92 0.62
C ARG A 122 16.71 -11.44 -0.78
N ASN A 123 15.44 -11.38 -1.19
CA ASN A 123 14.99 -11.93 -2.47
C ASN A 123 15.23 -10.99 -3.66
N ASN A 124 15.25 -9.67 -3.41
CA ASN A 124 15.34 -8.69 -4.50
C ASN A 124 16.71 -8.00 -4.62
N TYR A 125 17.63 -8.19 -3.66
CA TYR A 125 18.94 -7.53 -3.66
C TYR A 125 19.71 -7.73 -4.98
N ALA A 126 19.72 -8.95 -5.51
CA ALA A 126 20.45 -9.27 -6.74
C ALA A 126 19.90 -8.51 -7.97
N GLY A 127 18.62 -8.20 -7.99
CA GLY A 127 17.92 -7.46 -9.06
C GLY A 127 18.01 -5.93 -8.92
N LEU A 128 18.53 -5.41 -7.81
CA LEU A 128 18.72 -3.96 -7.67
C LEU A 128 19.80 -3.47 -8.64
N PRO A 129 19.67 -2.23 -9.18
CA PRO A 129 20.72 -1.58 -9.94
C PRO A 129 22.07 -1.60 -9.20
N ALA A 130 23.17 -1.82 -9.94
CA ALA A 130 24.52 -1.87 -9.36
C ALA A 130 24.84 -0.59 -8.59
N SER A 131 24.47 0.58 -9.14
CA SER A 131 24.66 1.88 -8.48
C SER A 131 24.01 2.00 -7.10
N LEU A 132 22.85 1.36 -6.88
CA LEU A 132 22.25 1.31 -5.54
C LEU A 132 23.04 0.37 -4.61
N ARG A 133 23.44 -0.80 -5.11
CA ARG A 133 24.21 -1.79 -4.33
C ARG A 133 25.62 -1.32 -3.98
N ASP A 134 26.21 -0.49 -4.84
CA ASP A 134 27.56 0.05 -4.65
C ASP A 134 27.57 1.24 -3.69
N ASN A 135 26.52 2.06 -3.71
CA ASN A 135 26.47 3.32 -2.96
C ASN A 135 25.74 3.21 -1.61
N PHE A 136 25.01 2.13 -1.32
CA PHE A 136 24.24 2.01 -0.08
C PHE A 136 24.41 0.65 0.59
N ASP A 137 24.48 0.67 1.93
CA ASP A 137 24.06 -0.51 2.68
C ASP A 137 22.56 -0.68 2.44
N VAL A 138 22.15 -1.82 1.90
CA VAL A 138 20.73 -2.10 1.63
C VAL A 138 20.13 -2.72 2.88
N PHE A 139 19.10 -2.08 3.42
CA PHE A 139 18.48 -2.42 4.70
C PHE A 139 17.00 -2.76 4.54
N GLY A 140 16.58 -3.84 5.19
CA GLY A 140 15.18 -4.25 5.32
C GLY A 140 14.82 -4.57 6.76
N TYR A 141 13.55 -4.45 7.09
CA TYR A 141 13.05 -4.77 8.42
C TYR A 141 11.61 -5.25 8.31
N ASP A 142 11.25 -6.20 9.14
CA ASP A 142 9.87 -6.57 9.33
C ASP A 142 9.24 -5.57 10.30
N VAL A 143 8.19 -4.87 9.85
CA VAL A 143 7.51 -3.90 10.72
C VAL A 143 6.86 -4.63 11.90
N ARG A 144 6.53 -3.89 12.96
CA ARG A 144 5.79 -4.41 14.10
C ARG A 144 4.53 -5.17 13.65
N GLY A 145 4.32 -6.35 14.16
CA GLY A 145 3.21 -7.22 13.80
C GLY A 145 3.51 -8.20 12.65
N VAL A 146 4.65 -8.07 11.94
CA VAL A 146 4.91 -8.75 10.67
C VAL A 146 6.11 -9.71 10.75
N GLY A 147 6.03 -10.81 10.05
CA GLY A 147 7.14 -11.69 9.73
C GLY A 147 7.88 -12.22 10.97
N ARG A 148 9.20 -11.95 11.04
CA ARG A 148 10.07 -12.37 12.16
C ARG A 148 10.07 -11.41 13.34
N SER A 149 9.45 -10.23 13.19
CA SER A 149 9.19 -9.29 14.29
C SER A 149 8.12 -9.84 15.23
N SER A 150 7.89 -9.17 16.38
CA SER A 150 6.76 -9.52 17.25
C SER A 150 5.47 -9.51 16.46
N GLN A 151 4.88 -10.68 16.21
CA GLN A 151 3.79 -10.89 15.28
C GLN A 151 2.43 -10.49 15.86
N VAL A 152 1.52 -10.06 15.00
CA VAL A 152 0.09 -10.02 15.28
C VAL A 152 -0.55 -11.29 14.68
N VAL A 153 -1.20 -12.08 15.52
CA VAL A 153 -1.94 -13.28 15.10
C VAL A 153 -3.38 -13.09 15.50
N CYS A 154 -4.27 -13.05 14.52
CA CYS A 154 -5.72 -12.94 14.73
C CYS A 154 -6.38 -14.32 14.56
N TRP A 155 -6.12 -14.96 13.41
CA TRP A 155 -6.49 -16.32 13.12
C TRP A 155 -5.25 -17.17 12.86
N ASP A 156 -5.29 -18.42 13.24
CA ASP A 156 -4.30 -19.42 12.87
C ASP A 156 -4.57 -19.99 11.44
N ASP A 157 -3.58 -20.71 10.90
CA ASP A 157 -3.67 -21.29 9.57
C ASP A 157 -4.87 -22.24 9.37
N PRO A 158 -5.23 -23.11 10.34
CA PRO A 158 -6.43 -23.93 10.24
C PRO A 158 -7.72 -23.10 10.12
N THR A 159 -7.86 -22.05 10.90
CA THR A 159 -9.03 -21.15 10.87
C THR A 159 -9.14 -20.42 9.54
N TYR A 160 -8.03 -19.89 9.01
CA TYR A 160 -8.00 -19.29 7.67
C TYR A 160 -8.34 -20.30 6.59
N THR A 161 -7.72 -21.48 6.63
CA THR A 161 -7.98 -22.55 5.67
C THR A 161 -9.47 -22.91 5.66
N GLN A 162 -10.08 -23.05 6.84
CA GLN A 162 -11.49 -23.31 6.97
C GLN A 162 -12.34 -22.17 6.38
N ALA A 163 -12.02 -20.91 6.67
CA ALA A 163 -12.76 -19.76 6.16
C ALA A 163 -12.74 -19.67 4.63
N VAL A 164 -11.58 -19.88 4.00
CA VAL A 164 -11.42 -19.84 2.55
C VAL A 164 -12.07 -21.03 1.85
N THR A 165 -11.89 -22.25 2.41
CA THR A 165 -12.43 -23.48 1.81
C THR A 165 -13.93 -23.67 2.06
N ALA A 166 -14.50 -22.99 3.06
CA ALA A 166 -15.94 -22.96 3.29
C ALA A 166 -16.71 -22.19 2.20
N ALA A 167 -16.06 -21.31 1.44
CA ALA A 167 -16.66 -20.64 0.31
C ALA A 167 -16.95 -21.65 -0.81
N LYS A 168 -18.26 -21.96 -1.02
CA LYS A 168 -18.70 -22.96 -2.00
C LYS A 168 -18.69 -22.44 -3.45
N GLY A 169 -18.40 -21.16 -3.65
CA GLY A 169 -18.37 -20.48 -4.94
C GLY A 169 -18.15 -18.98 -4.74
N VAL A 170 -18.23 -18.20 -5.83
CA VAL A 170 -18.17 -16.74 -5.76
C VAL A 170 -19.35 -16.24 -4.93
N PRO A 171 -19.10 -15.56 -3.79
CA PRO A 171 -20.19 -15.17 -2.90
C PRO A 171 -21.04 -14.05 -3.49
N GLY A 172 -22.34 -14.10 -3.24
CA GLY A 172 -23.31 -13.08 -3.60
C GLY A 172 -23.77 -12.23 -2.41
N PRO A 173 -24.77 -11.34 -2.59
CA PRO A 173 -25.28 -10.45 -1.54
C PRO A 173 -25.80 -11.17 -0.28
N ASP A 174 -26.29 -12.40 -0.39
CA ASP A 174 -26.74 -13.28 0.73
C ASP A 174 -25.58 -13.71 1.61
N ALA A 175 -24.35 -13.67 1.13
CA ALA A 175 -23.16 -13.93 1.92
C ALA A 175 -22.71 -12.72 2.77
N TYR A 176 -23.36 -11.56 2.66
CA TYR A 176 -22.96 -10.35 3.41
C TYR A 176 -22.98 -10.56 4.94
N GLU A 177 -24.09 -11.07 5.49
CA GLU A 177 -24.19 -11.28 6.94
C GLU A 177 -23.22 -12.38 7.46
N PRO A 178 -23.02 -13.51 6.76
CA PRO A 178 -21.95 -14.44 7.05
C PRO A 178 -20.56 -13.79 7.04
N ALA A 179 -20.22 -12.98 6.03
CA ALA A 179 -18.93 -12.27 5.93
C ALA A 179 -18.71 -11.31 7.10
N VAL A 180 -19.74 -10.56 7.51
CA VAL A 180 -19.69 -9.68 8.69
C VAL A 180 -19.43 -10.47 9.97
N ARG A 181 -20.06 -11.64 10.15
CA ARG A 181 -19.80 -12.51 11.33
C ARG A 181 -18.37 -13.08 11.31
N GLN A 182 -17.88 -13.50 10.15
CA GLN A 182 -16.48 -13.94 10.03
C GLN A 182 -15.49 -12.83 10.36
N ALA A 183 -15.74 -11.63 9.85
CA ALA A 183 -14.93 -10.45 10.14
C ALA A 183 -14.93 -10.09 11.65
N ALA A 184 -16.10 -10.24 12.32
CA ALA A 184 -16.18 -10.07 13.79
C ALA A 184 -15.32 -11.11 14.54
N SER A 185 -15.37 -12.37 14.11
CA SER A 185 -14.53 -13.44 14.68
C SER A 185 -13.03 -13.17 14.47
N PHE A 186 -12.64 -12.64 13.31
CA PHE A 186 -11.28 -12.22 13.04
C PHE A 186 -10.82 -11.12 14.02
N VAL A 187 -11.61 -10.06 14.16
CA VAL A 187 -11.31 -8.94 15.09
C VAL A 187 -11.22 -9.43 16.53
N GLN A 188 -12.12 -10.32 16.95
CA GLN A 188 -12.05 -10.94 18.27
C GLN A 188 -10.75 -11.74 18.43
N GLY A 189 -10.36 -12.52 17.42
CA GLY A 189 -9.09 -13.24 17.41
C GLY A 189 -7.88 -12.32 17.56
N CYS A 190 -7.88 -11.13 16.95
CA CYS A 190 -6.82 -10.13 17.15
C CYS A 190 -6.74 -9.66 18.61
N GLN A 191 -7.88 -9.55 19.30
CA GLN A 191 -7.90 -9.16 20.72
C GLN A 191 -7.38 -10.28 21.63
N ASP A 192 -7.72 -11.52 21.32
CA ASP A 192 -7.45 -12.67 22.20
C ASP A 192 -6.04 -13.25 21.97
N ASN A 193 -5.57 -13.32 20.71
CA ASN A 193 -4.39 -14.09 20.34
C ASN A 193 -3.13 -13.25 20.06
N ALA A 194 -3.28 -11.93 19.79
CA ALA A 194 -2.16 -11.09 19.39
C ALA A 194 -1.27 -10.61 20.54
N GLY A 195 -1.39 -11.18 21.75
CA GLY A 195 -0.52 -10.84 22.88
C GLY A 195 -0.52 -9.36 23.27
N GLY A 196 -1.59 -8.62 22.93
CA GLY A 196 -1.75 -7.21 23.23
C GLY A 196 -1.02 -6.26 22.25
N ILE A 197 -0.39 -6.75 21.16
CA ILE A 197 0.29 -5.90 20.17
C ILE A 197 -0.69 -5.23 19.19
N ALA A 198 -1.87 -5.80 18.96
CA ALA A 198 -2.77 -5.39 17.88
C ALA A 198 -3.12 -3.89 17.85
N PRO A 199 -3.37 -3.17 18.98
CA PRO A 199 -3.63 -1.73 18.96
C PRO A 199 -2.43 -0.87 18.53
N TYR A 200 -1.22 -1.45 18.53
CA TYR A 200 0.05 -0.76 18.41
C TYR A 200 0.74 -0.98 17.05
N VAL A 201 0.07 -1.67 16.09
CA VAL A 201 0.67 -1.98 14.77
C VAL A 201 0.48 -0.88 13.73
N GLY A 202 -0.18 0.24 14.06
CA GLY A 202 -0.47 1.32 13.13
C GLY A 202 0.77 2.09 12.68
N THR A 203 0.65 2.71 11.53
CA THR A 203 1.76 3.34 10.79
C THR A 203 2.41 4.51 11.53
N GLY A 204 1.72 5.19 12.43
CA GLY A 204 2.33 6.23 13.27
C GLY A 204 3.45 5.69 14.17
N TYR A 205 3.33 4.44 14.66
CA TYR A 205 4.39 3.81 15.43
C TYR A 205 5.45 3.17 14.55
N VAL A 206 5.07 2.64 13.37
CA VAL A 206 6.05 2.19 12.37
C VAL A 206 7.00 3.33 11.96
N ALA A 207 6.50 4.55 11.77
CA ALA A 207 7.33 5.71 11.48
C ALA A 207 8.31 6.05 12.62
N ARG A 208 7.91 5.85 13.88
CA ARG A 208 8.81 6.00 15.04
C ARG A 208 9.86 4.89 15.10
N ASP A 209 9.48 3.66 14.78
CA ASP A 209 10.43 2.54 14.67
C ASP A 209 11.50 2.82 13.62
N ILE A 210 11.10 3.31 12.44
CA ILE A 210 12.04 3.69 11.37
C ILE A 210 13.04 4.74 11.88
N ASP A 211 12.56 5.72 12.64
CA ASP A 211 13.45 6.76 13.15
C ASP A 211 14.44 6.23 14.20
N LEU A 212 14.03 5.28 15.05
CA LEU A 212 14.95 4.60 15.97
C LEU A 212 15.95 3.71 15.23
N LEU A 213 15.51 2.98 14.19
CA LEU A 213 16.41 2.17 13.35
C LEU A 213 17.39 3.05 12.58
N ARG A 214 16.96 4.20 12.05
CA ARG A 214 17.83 5.18 11.41
C ARG A 214 18.93 5.65 12.38
N GLN A 215 18.57 5.98 13.61
CA GLN A 215 19.51 6.38 14.66
C GLN A 215 20.47 5.24 15.04
N ALA A 216 19.95 4.01 15.16
CA ALA A 216 20.77 2.82 15.47
C ALA A 216 21.81 2.50 14.39
N LEU A 217 21.52 2.90 13.14
CA LEU A 217 22.44 2.77 12.00
C LEU A 217 23.39 3.97 11.86
N GLY A 218 23.26 5.02 12.70
CA GLY A 218 24.09 6.22 12.66
C GLY A 218 23.76 7.17 11.51
N GLU A 219 22.61 7.04 10.89
CA GLU A 219 22.19 7.89 9.78
C GLU A 219 21.57 9.20 10.29
N GLU A 220 22.02 10.37 9.78
CA GLU A 220 21.41 11.66 10.11
C GLU A 220 20.05 11.83 9.46
N GLN A 221 19.89 11.34 8.23
CA GLN A 221 18.66 11.43 7.43
C GLN A 221 18.34 10.10 6.78
N LEU A 222 17.06 9.87 6.51
CA LEU A 222 16.53 8.66 5.90
C LEU A 222 16.66 8.70 4.37
N THR A 223 17.24 7.66 3.78
CA THR A 223 17.12 7.32 2.37
C THR A 223 16.21 6.10 2.27
N TYR A 224 15.10 6.24 1.53
CA TYR A 224 13.99 5.28 1.60
C TYR A 224 13.35 5.02 0.24
N TYR A 225 13.07 3.76 -0.04
CA TYR A 225 12.17 3.33 -1.09
C TYR A 225 11.03 2.52 -0.49
N GLY A 226 9.79 3.01 -0.64
CA GLY A 226 8.57 2.33 -0.21
C GLY A 226 7.67 2.02 -1.39
N ARG A 227 7.36 0.74 -1.53
CA ARG A 227 6.45 0.21 -2.54
C ARG A 227 5.05 0.04 -1.92
N SER A 228 3.98 0.38 -2.66
CA SER A 228 2.61 0.11 -2.23
C SER A 228 2.31 0.73 -0.85
N PHE A 229 1.84 -0.03 0.13
CA PHE A 229 1.68 0.45 1.50
C PHE A 229 2.97 1.05 2.10
N GLY A 230 4.15 0.63 1.63
CA GLY A 230 5.42 1.28 1.98
C GLY A 230 5.46 2.76 1.60
N SER A 231 4.71 3.19 0.57
CA SER A 231 4.54 4.61 0.22
C SER A 231 3.75 5.38 1.28
N TYR A 232 2.74 4.76 1.88
CA TYR A 232 2.00 5.36 3.01
C TYR A 232 2.88 5.47 4.25
N ILE A 233 3.67 4.42 4.58
CA ILE A 233 4.66 4.45 5.67
C ILE A 233 5.64 5.61 5.46
N GLY A 234 6.24 5.75 4.27
CA GLY A 234 7.16 6.83 3.94
C GLY A 234 6.50 8.22 4.01
N THR A 235 5.22 8.32 3.62
CA THR A 235 4.43 9.56 3.74
C THR A 235 4.25 9.98 5.21
N VAL A 236 3.90 9.04 6.09
CA VAL A 236 3.74 9.30 7.52
C VAL A 236 5.08 9.66 8.15
N TYR A 237 6.17 8.94 7.81
CA TYR A 237 7.51 9.28 8.27
C TYR A 237 7.91 10.71 7.89
N ALA A 238 7.77 11.08 6.62
CA ALA A 238 8.12 12.41 6.14
C ALA A 238 7.25 13.51 6.79
N ALA A 239 5.99 13.22 7.10
CA ALA A 239 5.10 14.14 7.79
C ALA A 239 5.49 14.36 9.26
N MET A 240 5.99 13.31 9.94
CA MET A 240 6.42 13.37 11.34
C MET A 240 7.85 13.92 11.51
N TYR A 241 8.73 13.65 10.54
CA TYR A 241 10.17 13.95 10.60
C TYR A 241 10.69 14.60 9.30
N PRO A 242 10.11 15.73 8.85
CA PRO A 242 10.43 16.29 7.54
C PRO A 242 11.91 16.65 7.35
N GLU A 243 12.59 17.16 8.36
CA GLU A 243 14.02 17.49 8.32
C GLU A 243 14.94 16.26 8.31
N ARG A 244 14.42 15.07 8.64
CA ARG A 244 15.17 13.80 8.63
C ARG A 244 15.05 13.04 7.30
N VAL A 245 14.55 13.69 6.27
CA VAL A 245 14.41 13.10 4.93
C VAL A 245 15.59 13.54 4.06
N ARG A 246 16.42 12.56 3.60
CA ARG A 246 17.43 12.80 2.57
C ARG A 246 16.81 12.60 1.17
N ALA A 247 16.27 11.41 0.92
CA ALA A 247 15.61 11.04 -0.33
C ALA A 247 14.52 9.98 -0.07
N LEU A 248 13.30 10.26 -0.46
CA LEU A 248 12.18 9.32 -0.38
C LEU A 248 11.58 9.06 -1.75
N VAL A 249 11.47 7.78 -2.11
CA VAL A 249 10.71 7.29 -3.27
C VAL A 249 9.49 6.55 -2.77
N LEU A 250 8.32 6.97 -3.25
CA LEU A 250 7.00 6.44 -2.89
C LEU A 250 6.35 5.87 -4.15
N ASP A 251 6.50 4.56 -4.36
CA ASP A 251 6.08 3.86 -5.58
C ASP A 251 4.74 3.14 -5.37
N GLY A 252 3.72 3.52 -6.14
CA GLY A 252 2.34 3.12 -5.89
C GLY A 252 1.77 3.91 -4.70
N GLY A 253 1.64 5.25 -4.88
CA GLY A 253 1.28 6.18 -3.82
C GLY A 253 -0.16 6.07 -3.37
N TYR A 254 -0.41 6.14 -2.08
CA TYR A 254 -1.73 6.22 -1.45
C TYR A 254 -2.23 7.67 -1.38
N ASP A 255 -3.53 7.92 -1.56
CA ASP A 255 -4.14 9.17 -1.06
C ASP A 255 -4.23 9.08 0.47
N PRO A 256 -3.32 9.71 1.22
CA PRO A 256 -3.21 9.46 2.66
C PRO A 256 -4.39 10.00 3.45
N GLU A 257 -5.07 11.03 2.94
CA GLU A 257 -6.24 11.62 3.56
C GLU A 257 -7.46 10.71 3.42
N HIS A 258 -7.65 10.14 2.21
CA HIS A 258 -8.73 9.19 1.99
C HIS A 258 -8.46 7.89 2.75
N TYR A 259 -7.25 7.37 2.67
CA TYR A 259 -6.88 6.14 3.37
C TYR A 259 -7.15 6.23 4.88
N ALA A 260 -6.58 7.21 5.57
CA ALA A 260 -6.69 7.30 7.02
C ALA A 260 -8.05 7.79 7.51
N ASN A 261 -8.62 8.85 6.88
CA ASN A 261 -9.73 9.61 7.45
C ASN A 261 -11.06 9.45 6.69
N LYS A 262 -11.03 8.92 5.46
CA LYS A 262 -12.22 8.74 4.62
C LYS A 262 -12.18 7.39 3.89
N PRO A 263 -12.03 6.26 4.63
CA PRO A 263 -11.66 4.98 4.03
C PRO A 263 -12.66 4.47 2.98
N TYR A 264 -13.95 4.73 3.10
CA TYR A 264 -14.91 4.39 2.03
C TYR A 264 -14.68 5.16 0.71
N ALA A 265 -14.03 6.32 0.75
CA ALA A 265 -13.63 7.04 -0.45
C ALA A 265 -12.34 6.45 -1.05
N TYR A 266 -11.50 5.85 -0.23
CA TYR A 266 -10.30 5.13 -0.64
C TYR A 266 -10.63 3.76 -1.23
N ASP A 267 -11.50 2.96 -0.58
CA ASP A 267 -11.81 1.58 -1.00
C ASP A 267 -12.43 1.51 -2.41
N ARG A 268 -13.37 2.39 -2.74
CA ARG A 268 -14.08 2.33 -4.03
C ARG A 268 -13.15 2.41 -5.24
N PRO A 269 -12.21 3.36 -5.35
CA PRO A 269 -11.22 3.37 -6.43
C PRO A 269 -10.44 2.07 -6.59
N GLN A 270 -10.10 1.39 -5.48
CA GLN A 270 -9.40 0.09 -5.52
C GLN A 270 -10.28 -1.00 -6.14
N TYR A 271 -11.55 -1.14 -5.71
CA TYR A 271 -12.49 -2.07 -6.35
C TYR A 271 -12.58 -1.86 -7.86
N LEU A 272 -12.71 -0.58 -8.28
CA LEU A 272 -12.84 -0.24 -9.70
C LEU A 272 -11.54 -0.47 -10.47
N ALA A 273 -10.39 -0.22 -9.85
CA ALA A 273 -9.09 -0.40 -10.50
C ALA A 273 -8.78 -1.88 -10.75
N LEU A 274 -9.01 -2.73 -9.75
CA LEU A 274 -8.80 -4.16 -9.85
C LEU A 274 -9.74 -4.81 -10.87
N ASP A 275 -11.04 -4.51 -10.79
CA ASP A 275 -12.05 -4.98 -11.75
C ASP A 275 -11.75 -4.49 -13.16
N GLY A 276 -11.35 -3.22 -13.29
CA GLY A 276 -10.95 -2.60 -14.55
C GLY A 276 -9.69 -3.25 -15.15
N ALA A 277 -8.70 -3.61 -14.33
CA ALA A 277 -7.52 -4.35 -14.79
C ALA A 277 -7.88 -5.72 -15.34
N MET A 278 -8.78 -6.45 -14.65
CA MET A 278 -9.32 -7.71 -15.16
C MET A 278 -10.07 -7.50 -16.48
N GLY A 279 -10.88 -6.44 -16.56
CA GLY A 279 -11.59 -6.07 -17.79
C GLY A 279 -10.64 -5.82 -18.96
N ARG A 280 -9.55 -5.04 -18.76
CA ARG A 280 -8.55 -4.75 -19.80
C ARG A 280 -7.76 -6.00 -20.21
N PHE A 281 -7.48 -6.90 -19.27
CA PHE A 281 -6.90 -8.21 -19.59
C PHE A 281 -7.82 -9.03 -20.50
N LEU A 282 -9.11 -9.13 -20.19
CA LEU A 282 -10.09 -9.86 -21.03
C LEU A 282 -10.26 -9.21 -22.41
N ASP A 283 -10.20 -7.88 -22.51
CA ASP A 283 -10.24 -7.17 -23.79
C ASP A 283 -8.98 -7.41 -24.62
N TRP A 284 -7.80 -7.43 -23.98
CA TRP A 284 -6.56 -7.85 -24.64
C TRP A 284 -6.66 -9.30 -25.14
N CYS A 285 -7.16 -10.20 -24.28
CA CYS A 285 -7.34 -11.60 -24.62
C CYS A 285 -8.28 -11.78 -25.83
N LYS A 286 -9.33 -10.96 -25.95
CA LYS A 286 -10.19 -10.91 -27.13
C LYS A 286 -9.44 -10.44 -28.38
N GLY A 287 -8.56 -9.46 -28.24
CA GLY A 287 -7.77 -8.88 -29.34
C GLY A 287 -6.62 -9.77 -29.81
N ASP A 288 -6.07 -10.62 -28.95
CA ASP A 288 -4.95 -11.53 -29.23
C ASP A 288 -5.24 -12.96 -28.76
N GLN A 289 -6.24 -13.58 -29.41
CA GLN A 289 -6.63 -14.96 -29.09
C GLN A 289 -5.50 -15.98 -29.33
N ALA A 290 -4.61 -15.71 -30.27
CA ALA A 290 -3.49 -16.60 -30.57
C ALA A 290 -2.53 -16.74 -29.38
N THR A 291 -2.28 -15.65 -28.65
CA THR A 291 -1.41 -15.63 -27.47
C THR A 291 -2.17 -15.99 -26.19
N CYS A 292 -3.38 -15.47 -26.01
CA CYS A 292 -4.20 -15.70 -24.83
C CYS A 292 -4.73 -17.14 -24.76
N GLY A 293 -5.34 -17.61 -25.84
CA GLY A 293 -5.91 -18.96 -25.95
C GLY A 293 -7.14 -19.25 -25.09
N PHE A 294 -7.73 -18.24 -24.42
CA PHE A 294 -8.91 -18.38 -23.56
C PHE A 294 -10.14 -17.73 -24.20
N GLY A 295 -11.30 -18.42 -24.11
CA GLY A 295 -12.62 -17.83 -24.32
C GLY A 295 -13.13 -17.84 -25.77
N ASP A 296 -12.42 -18.48 -26.72
CA ASP A 296 -12.89 -18.76 -28.11
C ASP A 296 -13.58 -17.54 -28.78
N GLY A 297 -13.02 -16.33 -28.61
CA GLY A 297 -13.52 -15.07 -29.18
C GLY A 297 -14.38 -14.21 -28.25
N ASP A 298 -14.90 -14.75 -27.15
CA ASP A 298 -15.60 -13.99 -26.08
C ASP A 298 -15.06 -14.32 -24.69
N PRO A 299 -13.87 -13.81 -24.31
CA PRO A 299 -13.26 -14.09 -23.00
C PRO A 299 -14.10 -13.63 -21.81
N ARG A 300 -14.94 -12.59 -21.96
CA ARG A 300 -15.82 -12.13 -20.85
C ARG A 300 -16.91 -13.14 -20.56
N ALA A 301 -17.66 -13.57 -21.56
CA ALA A 301 -18.68 -14.59 -21.39
C ALA A 301 -18.07 -15.91 -20.90
N ALA A 302 -16.90 -16.29 -21.44
CA ALA A 302 -16.19 -17.49 -21.01
C ALA A 302 -15.73 -17.40 -19.54
N PHE A 303 -15.32 -16.24 -19.07
CA PHE A 303 -14.93 -16.03 -17.67
C PHE A 303 -16.11 -16.19 -16.72
N GLU A 304 -17.25 -15.56 -17.03
CA GLU A 304 -18.47 -15.71 -16.23
C GLU A 304 -18.95 -17.17 -16.19
N LYS A 305 -18.93 -17.82 -17.36
CA LYS A 305 -19.26 -19.25 -17.44
C LYS A 305 -18.30 -20.12 -16.64
N LEU A 306 -17.00 -19.86 -16.72
CA LEU A 306 -15.98 -20.63 -15.98
C LEU A 306 -16.20 -20.52 -14.46
N LYS A 307 -16.49 -19.33 -13.93
CA LYS A 307 -16.82 -19.15 -12.51
C LYS A 307 -18.01 -20.03 -12.12
N ALA A 308 -19.11 -19.95 -12.87
CA ALA A 308 -20.32 -20.72 -12.62
C ALA A 308 -20.11 -22.24 -12.75
N ASP A 309 -19.36 -22.68 -13.76
CA ASP A 309 -19.04 -24.10 -13.97
C ASP A 309 -18.20 -24.68 -12.84
N LEU A 310 -17.23 -23.90 -12.32
CA LEU A 310 -16.40 -24.29 -11.18
C LEU A 310 -17.18 -24.29 -9.85
N ASP A 311 -18.16 -23.40 -9.70
CA ASP A 311 -19.03 -23.36 -8.54
C ASP A 311 -19.99 -24.56 -8.51
N ALA A 312 -20.56 -24.89 -9.68
CA ALA A 312 -21.45 -26.05 -9.82
C ALA A 312 -20.71 -27.38 -9.67
N ASN A 313 -19.49 -27.46 -10.19
CA ASN A 313 -18.67 -28.66 -10.20
C ASN A 313 -17.20 -28.30 -9.89
N PRO A 314 -16.81 -28.22 -8.61
CA PRO A 314 -15.44 -27.91 -8.23
C PRO A 314 -14.40 -28.91 -8.77
N VAL A 315 -13.15 -28.46 -8.95
CA VAL A 315 -12.04 -29.28 -9.43
C VAL A 315 -11.22 -29.77 -8.23
N PRO A 316 -10.99 -31.08 -8.07
CA PRO A 316 -10.10 -31.58 -7.03
C PRO A 316 -8.67 -31.04 -7.19
N THR A 317 -8.10 -30.53 -6.10
CA THR A 317 -6.72 -30.01 -6.07
C THR A 317 -5.73 -31.08 -5.63
N ALA A 318 -4.45 -30.89 -5.98
CA ALA A 318 -3.40 -31.86 -5.67
C ALA A 318 -3.21 -32.10 -4.16
N ASN A 319 -3.63 -31.17 -3.31
CA ASN A 319 -3.55 -31.25 -1.84
C ASN A 319 -4.85 -31.75 -1.17
N GLY A 320 -5.77 -32.34 -1.94
CA GLY A 320 -7.03 -32.91 -1.44
C GLY A 320 -8.17 -31.92 -1.21
N GLY A 321 -7.99 -30.64 -1.56
CA GLY A 321 -9.06 -29.63 -1.53
C GLY A 321 -9.87 -29.57 -2.81
N GLN A 322 -10.77 -28.57 -2.91
CA GLN A 322 -11.60 -28.30 -4.07
C GLN A 322 -11.40 -26.86 -4.53
N ALA A 323 -11.10 -26.67 -5.81
CA ALA A 323 -11.05 -25.35 -6.44
C ALA A 323 -12.39 -25.03 -7.11
N ASN A 324 -12.99 -23.92 -6.75
CA ASN A 324 -14.25 -23.40 -7.29
C ASN A 324 -14.04 -22.00 -7.89
N GLY A 325 -15.10 -21.31 -8.30
CA GLY A 325 -15.04 -19.97 -8.84
C GLY A 325 -14.47 -18.93 -7.86
N TYR A 326 -14.68 -19.09 -6.55
CA TYR A 326 -14.05 -18.22 -5.56
C TYR A 326 -12.53 -18.42 -5.53
N THR A 327 -12.03 -19.66 -5.55
CA THR A 327 -10.60 -19.97 -5.65
C THR A 327 -9.98 -19.32 -6.88
N LEU A 328 -10.64 -19.44 -8.04
CA LEU A 328 -10.22 -18.81 -9.29
C LEU A 328 -10.09 -17.30 -9.16
N VAL A 329 -11.15 -16.62 -8.68
CA VAL A 329 -11.19 -15.17 -8.52
C VAL A 329 -10.14 -14.71 -7.50
N TYR A 330 -10.02 -15.40 -6.37
CA TYR A 330 -9.01 -15.11 -5.35
C TYR A 330 -7.59 -15.11 -5.95
N ARG A 331 -7.24 -16.13 -6.74
CA ARG A 331 -5.94 -16.20 -7.40
C ARG A 331 -5.74 -15.12 -8.46
N LEU A 332 -6.78 -14.78 -9.20
CA LEU A 332 -6.73 -13.71 -10.20
C LEU A 332 -6.45 -12.35 -9.58
N MET A 333 -7.06 -12.02 -8.43
CA MET A 333 -6.86 -10.75 -7.76
C MET A 333 -5.38 -10.49 -7.43
N PHE A 334 -4.65 -11.52 -6.97
CA PHE A 334 -3.21 -11.38 -6.70
C PHE A 334 -2.36 -11.31 -7.97
N ASN A 335 -2.72 -12.11 -9.00
CA ASN A 335 -1.86 -12.22 -10.18
C ASN A 335 -2.03 -11.07 -11.17
N ILE A 336 -3.21 -10.44 -11.26
CA ILE A 336 -3.45 -9.33 -12.17
C ILE A 336 -2.54 -8.11 -11.90
N ASN A 337 -2.00 -8.01 -10.70
CA ASN A 337 -1.09 -6.97 -10.25
C ASN A 337 0.24 -6.95 -11.00
N GLU A 338 0.66 -8.08 -11.55
CA GLU A 338 1.93 -8.16 -12.30
C GLU A 338 1.86 -7.45 -13.67
N GLY A 339 0.65 -7.13 -14.15
CA GLY A 339 0.43 -6.41 -15.39
C GLY A 339 0.64 -7.24 -16.65
N LYS A 340 0.91 -6.59 -17.77
CA LYS A 340 0.94 -7.23 -19.10
C LYS A 340 1.96 -8.34 -19.25
N VAL A 341 3.03 -8.32 -18.46
CA VAL A 341 4.11 -9.32 -18.56
C VAL A 341 3.60 -10.74 -18.32
N ILE A 342 2.57 -10.91 -17.49
CA ILE A 342 2.00 -12.23 -17.19
C ILE A 342 0.70 -12.53 -17.96
N TRP A 343 0.13 -11.60 -18.70
CA TRP A 343 -1.13 -11.81 -19.40
C TRP A 343 -1.17 -13.05 -20.31
N PRO A 344 -0.09 -13.36 -21.07
CA PRO A 344 -0.04 -14.62 -21.82
C PRO A 344 -0.18 -15.86 -20.92
N SER A 345 0.56 -15.91 -19.82
CA SER A 345 0.50 -17.04 -18.87
C SER A 345 -0.86 -17.10 -18.15
N LEU A 346 -1.45 -15.94 -17.84
CA LEU A 346 -2.77 -15.84 -17.22
C LEU A 346 -3.87 -16.37 -18.16
N GLY A 347 -3.81 -16.04 -19.45
CA GLY A 347 -4.72 -16.57 -20.47
C GLY A 347 -4.64 -18.10 -20.58
N GLN A 348 -3.41 -18.63 -20.65
CA GLN A 348 -3.19 -20.08 -20.66
C GLN A 348 -3.68 -20.76 -19.38
N ALA A 349 -3.49 -20.14 -18.21
CA ALA A 349 -3.98 -20.67 -16.95
C ALA A 349 -5.52 -20.71 -16.87
N LEU A 350 -6.19 -19.66 -17.39
CA LEU A 350 -7.66 -19.66 -17.54
C LEU A 350 -8.14 -20.75 -18.50
N ARG A 351 -7.45 -20.95 -19.63
CA ARG A 351 -7.75 -22.03 -20.56
C ARG A 351 -7.62 -23.41 -19.90
N LYS A 352 -6.54 -23.64 -19.15
CA LYS A 352 -6.37 -24.88 -18.38
C LYS A 352 -7.51 -25.07 -17.37
N ALA A 353 -7.87 -24.01 -16.64
CA ALA A 353 -8.98 -24.06 -15.69
C ALA A 353 -10.31 -24.40 -16.40
N GLN A 354 -10.56 -23.84 -17.59
CA GLN A 354 -11.73 -24.15 -18.43
C GLN A 354 -11.76 -25.63 -18.87
N GLN A 355 -10.58 -26.21 -19.13
CA GLN A 355 -10.40 -27.62 -19.43
C GLN A 355 -10.42 -28.53 -18.19
N ARG A 356 -10.61 -27.96 -16.99
CA ARG A 356 -10.57 -28.64 -15.69
C ARG A 356 -9.19 -29.28 -15.37
N ASP A 357 -8.14 -28.77 -16.01
CA ASP A 357 -6.75 -29.16 -15.75
C ASP A 357 -6.28 -28.54 -14.43
N ASN A 358 -6.14 -29.38 -13.40
CA ASN A 358 -5.72 -28.96 -12.05
C ASN A 358 -4.24 -28.52 -11.96
N THR A 359 -3.47 -28.62 -13.06
CA THR A 359 -2.14 -28.01 -13.14
C THR A 359 -2.19 -26.48 -13.31
N SER A 360 -3.38 -25.91 -13.60
CA SER A 360 -3.54 -24.45 -13.60
C SER A 360 -3.21 -23.86 -12.22
N PHE A 361 -2.29 -22.89 -12.18
CA PHE A 361 -1.97 -22.21 -10.92
C PHE A 361 -3.17 -21.45 -10.33
N LEU A 362 -4.14 -21.07 -11.17
CA LEU A 362 -5.38 -20.41 -10.73
C LEU A 362 -6.31 -21.32 -9.94
N LEU A 363 -6.12 -22.63 -10.01
CA LEU A 363 -6.89 -23.62 -9.26
C LEU A 363 -6.16 -24.09 -8.00
N ARG A 364 -5.01 -23.51 -7.67
CA ARG A 364 -4.29 -23.83 -6.43
C ARG A 364 -4.96 -23.13 -5.24
N PRO A 365 -5.23 -23.82 -4.13
CA PRO A 365 -5.72 -23.16 -2.92
C PRO A 365 -4.67 -22.19 -2.36
N PRO A 366 -5.07 -21.20 -1.53
CA PRO A 366 -4.11 -20.39 -0.77
C PRO A 366 -3.16 -21.26 0.05
N SER A 367 -1.92 -20.81 0.21
CA SER A 367 -0.89 -21.49 1.03
C SER A 367 -0.83 -20.88 2.45
N PRO A 368 -0.31 -21.59 3.45
CA PRO A 368 -0.09 -21.05 4.79
C PRO A 368 0.71 -19.73 4.80
N ALA A 369 1.72 -19.60 3.95
CA ALA A 369 2.49 -18.36 3.82
C ALA A 369 1.64 -17.13 3.46
N SER A 370 0.50 -17.32 2.78
CA SER A 370 -0.47 -16.26 2.53
C SER A 370 -1.19 -15.80 3.80
N TYR A 371 -1.31 -16.67 4.80
CA TYR A 371 -2.00 -16.38 6.06
C TYR A 371 -1.16 -15.53 6.98
N ASP A 372 0.17 -15.71 6.99
CA ASP A 372 1.10 -14.84 7.72
C ASP A 372 1.02 -13.39 7.25
N PHE A 373 0.75 -13.19 5.96
CA PHE A 373 0.49 -11.86 5.40
C PHE A 373 -0.85 -11.28 5.85
N LEU A 374 -1.92 -12.08 5.88
CA LEU A 374 -3.29 -11.59 6.05
C LEU A 374 -3.60 -11.11 7.47
N ASN A 375 -3.02 -11.73 8.50
CA ASN A 375 -3.19 -11.31 9.90
C ASN A 375 -2.76 -9.85 10.12
N PRO A 376 -1.48 -9.48 9.84
CA PRO A 376 -1.04 -8.11 9.99
C PRO A 376 -1.69 -7.16 8.97
N ASN A 377 -2.02 -7.63 7.76
CA ASN A 377 -2.67 -6.83 6.73
C ASN A 377 -3.96 -6.21 7.27
N VAL A 378 -4.91 -7.03 7.70
CA VAL A 378 -6.21 -6.54 8.22
C VAL A 378 -6.03 -5.77 9.54
N ALA A 379 -5.15 -6.21 10.45
CA ALA A 379 -4.96 -5.54 11.73
C ALA A 379 -4.41 -4.11 11.58
N VAL A 380 -3.38 -3.92 10.74
CA VAL A 380 -2.80 -2.60 10.44
C VAL A 380 -3.83 -1.68 9.80
N GLU A 381 -4.56 -2.18 8.79
CA GLU A 381 -5.61 -1.43 8.11
C GLU A 381 -6.71 -0.98 9.09
N CYS A 382 -7.11 -1.84 10.01
CA CYS A 382 -8.12 -1.50 11.00
C CYS A 382 -7.65 -0.49 12.05
N VAL A 383 -6.35 -0.48 12.38
CA VAL A 383 -5.76 0.53 13.25
C VAL A 383 -5.63 1.87 12.54
N ASP A 384 -5.13 1.88 11.29
CA ASP A 384 -4.84 3.11 10.56
C ASP A 384 -6.10 3.81 10.01
N LYS A 385 -7.09 3.05 9.55
CA LYS A 385 -8.31 3.58 8.95
C LYS A 385 -9.39 3.90 10.00
N ASP A 386 -10.11 5.00 9.77
CA ASP A 386 -11.22 5.44 10.64
C ASP A 386 -12.57 5.28 9.94
N TYR A 387 -13.08 4.06 9.94
CA TYR A 387 -14.40 3.77 9.38
C TYR A 387 -15.51 4.24 10.31
N PRO A 388 -16.54 4.94 9.79
CA PRO A 388 -17.77 5.18 10.53
C PRO A 388 -18.44 3.87 10.96
N ARG A 389 -18.79 3.76 12.25
CA ARG A 389 -19.41 2.54 12.84
C ARG A 389 -20.93 2.52 12.63
N ASP A 390 -21.35 2.58 11.37
CA ASP A 390 -22.75 2.49 10.96
C ASP A 390 -22.96 1.24 10.08
N PRO A 391 -23.61 0.16 10.58
CA PRO A 391 -23.81 -1.06 9.84
C PRO A 391 -24.62 -0.87 8.55
N ALA A 392 -25.59 0.05 8.56
CA ALA A 392 -26.38 0.33 7.36
C ALA A 392 -25.55 1.06 6.29
N LEU A 393 -24.66 1.98 6.70
CA LEU A 393 -23.70 2.63 5.81
C LEU A 393 -22.71 1.62 5.25
N LEU A 394 -22.12 0.75 6.09
CA LEU A 394 -21.23 -0.33 5.68
C LEU A 394 -21.89 -1.18 4.58
N LYS A 395 -23.09 -1.73 4.85
CA LYS A 395 -23.82 -2.56 3.89
C LYS A 395 -24.00 -1.86 2.55
N ARG A 396 -24.48 -0.61 2.57
CA ARG A 396 -24.66 0.18 1.34
C ARG A 396 -23.34 0.38 0.58
N LYS A 397 -22.24 0.66 1.27
CA LYS A 397 -20.92 0.91 0.62
C LYS A 397 -20.35 -0.35 0.01
N VAL A 398 -20.35 -1.45 0.75
CA VAL A 398 -19.85 -2.76 0.31
C VAL A 398 -20.67 -3.29 -0.87
N THR A 399 -22.01 -3.31 -0.75
CA THR A 399 -22.90 -3.73 -1.85
C THR A 399 -22.70 -2.88 -3.11
N ARG A 400 -22.60 -1.54 -2.93
CA ARG A 400 -22.41 -0.66 -4.08
C ARG A 400 -21.04 -0.87 -4.76
N ASN A 401 -20.00 -1.18 -4.02
CA ASN A 401 -18.69 -1.48 -4.59
C ASN A 401 -18.73 -2.79 -5.39
N ALA A 402 -19.38 -3.84 -4.86
CA ALA A 402 -19.57 -5.10 -5.57
C ALA A 402 -20.36 -4.93 -6.90
N GLU A 403 -21.43 -4.11 -6.89
CA GLU A 403 -22.21 -3.81 -8.10
C GLU A 403 -21.40 -3.05 -9.17
N LEU A 404 -20.50 -2.15 -8.75
CA LEU A 404 -19.68 -1.35 -9.64
C LEU A 404 -18.46 -2.10 -10.21
N ALA A 405 -18.09 -3.19 -9.57
CA ALA A 405 -16.93 -4.04 -9.89
C ALA A 405 -17.40 -5.50 -10.10
N PRO A 406 -18.18 -5.81 -11.16
CA PRO A 406 -18.91 -7.08 -11.26
C PRO A 406 -18.04 -8.31 -11.51
N LEU A 407 -16.82 -8.15 -12.05
CA LEU A 407 -15.94 -9.29 -12.36
C LEU A 407 -15.34 -9.90 -11.09
N LEU A 408 -14.81 -9.06 -10.19
CA LEU A 408 -14.07 -9.46 -8.98
C LEU A 408 -14.71 -8.96 -7.68
N GLY A 409 -15.46 -7.86 -7.74
CA GLY A 409 -16.02 -7.17 -6.58
C GLY A 409 -16.90 -8.01 -5.66
N PRO A 410 -17.75 -8.95 -6.13
CA PRO A 410 -18.50 -9.84 -5.24
C PRO A 410 -17.60 -10.66 -4.31
N ALA A 411 -16.48 -11.20 -4.82
CA ALA A 411 -15.51 -11.93 -3.99
C ALA A 411 -14.85 -11.02 -2.94
N MET A 412 -14.55 -9.78 -3.31
CA MET A 412 -13.96 -8.78 -2.41
C MET A 412 -14.95 -8.29 -1.36
N ALA A 413 -16.22 -8.15 -1.72
CA ALA A 413 -17.27 -7.58 -0.86
C ALA A 413 -17.86 -8.58 0.13
N TYR A 414 -17.99 -9.83 -0.26
CA TYR A 414 -18.78 -10.85 0.45
C TYR A 414 -17.96 -12.09 0.82
N GLY A 415 -16.69 -12.15 0.45
CA GLY A 415 -15.79 -13.22 0.85
C GLY A 415 -15.32 -13.10 2.30
N PRO A 416 -14.58 -14.09 2.81
CA PRO A 416 -13.95 -14.01 4.12
C PRO A 416 -12.91 -12.86 4.17
N PRO A 417 -12.52 -12.37 5.36
CA PRO A 417 -11.54 -11.29 5.53
C PRO A 417 -10.12 -11.80 5.22
N THR A 418 -9.90 -12.19 3.98
CA THR A 418 -8.69 -12.88 3.52
C THR A 418 -7.98 -12.14 2.39
N TYR A 419 -8.50 -10.99 1.97
CA TYR A 419 -7.90 -10.20 0.91
C TYR A 419 -7.88 -8.70 1.26
N ASP A 420 -6.88 -8.01 0.71
CA ASP A 420 -6.47 -6.65 0.96
C ASP A 420 -7.59 -5.59 0.86
N HIS A 421 -8.63 -5.84 0.06
CA HIS A 421 -9.67 -4.85 -0.20
C HIS A 421 -10.98 -5.06 0.60
N GLN A 422 -10.99 -5.98 1.55
CA GLN A 422 -12.19 -6.32 2.36
C GLN A 422 -12.18 -5.73 3.77
N HIS A 423 -11.31 -4.77 4.04
CA HIS A 423 -11.05 -4.26 5.39
C HIS A 423 -12.28 -3.64 6.06
N ALA A 424 -13.19 -3.02 5.30
CA ALA A 424 -14.34 -2.32 5.87
C ALA A 424 -15.18 -3.19 6.82
N THR A 425 -15.43 -4.47 6.46
CA THR A 425 -16.24 -5.38 7.28
C THR A 425 -15.60 -5.73 8.61
N ALA A 426 -14.28 -5.87 8.65
CA ALA A 426 -13.51 -6.10 9.89
C ALA A 426 -13.32 -4.80 10.67
N CYS A 427 -12.89 -3.74 10.00
CA CYS A 427 -12.45 -2.51 10.67
C CYS A 427 -13.61 -1.69 11.29
N VAL A 428 -14.83 -1.78 10.75
CA VAL A 428 -16.04 -1.22 11.40
C VAL A 428 -16.29 -1.85 12.78
N GLN A 429 -15.87 -3.10 12.96
CA GLN A 429 -16.03 -3.86 14.21
C GLN A 429 -14.84 -3.72 15.17
N TRP A 430 -13.78 -3.05 14.76
CA TRP A 430 -12.62 -2.79 15.61
C TRP A 430 -12.96 -1.77 16.68
N THR A 431 -13.10 -2.21 17.94
CA THR A 431 -13.57 -1.38 19.06
C THR A 431 -12.45 -0.84 19.94
N GLY A 432 -11.24 -1.38 19.86
CA GLY A 432 -10.08 -1.00 20.66
C GLY A 432 -9.56 0.41 20.40
N GLU A 433 -8.73 0.93 21.32
CA GLU A 433 -7.93 2.11 21.08
C GLU A 433 -7.00 1.93 19.88
N LYS A 434 -6.62 3.05 19.26
CA LYS A 434 -5.71 3.09 18.10
C LYS A 434 -4.55 4.07 18.37
N PRO A 435 -3.71 3.83 19.41
CA PRO A 435 -2.70 4.79 19.85
C PRO A 435 -1.61 5.01 18.80
N SER A 436 -1.41 4.03 17.93
CA SER A 436 -0.42 4.06 16.85
C SER A 436 -0.94 4.64 15.53
N ARG A 437 -2.23 5.03 15.45
CA ARG A 437 -2.82 5.65 14.27
C ARG A 437 -2.23 7.04 14.04
N TYR A 438 -1.96 7.37 12.76
CA TYR A 438 -1.60 8.73 12.34
C TYR A 438 -2.74 9.35 11.51
N ALA A 439 -3.30 10.44 12.00
CA ALA A 439 -4.46 11.10 11.36
C ALA A 439 -4.10 12.31 10.46
N GLY A 440 -2.80 12.60 10.29
CA GLY A 440 -2.32 13.75 9.49
C GLY A 440 -1.70 14.82 10.38
N SER A 441 -1.14 15.92 9.89
CA SER A 441 -1.08 16.44 8.52
C SER A 441 -0.09 15.64 7.64
N PHE A 442 -0.48 15.31 6.40
CA PHE A 442 0.36 14.54 5.47
C PHE A 442 1.18 15.43 4.52
N ARG A 443 1.44 16.68 4.87
CA ARG A 443 2.09 17.66 3.98
C ARG A 443 3.61 17.52 3.91
N ALA A 444 4.25 16.92 4.91
CA ALA A 444 5.71 16.83 5.04
C ALA A 444 6.40 18.21 4.85
N LYS A 445 5.87 19.24 5.53
CA LYS A 445 6.29 20.62 5.35
C LYS A 445 7.76 20.79 5.72
N GLY A 446 8.58 21.30 4.79
CA GLY A 446 10.01 21.51 5.00
C GLY A 446 10.89 20.32 4.64
N SER A 447 10.32 19.18 4.20
CA SER A 447 11.11 18.04 3.75
C SER A 447 11.89 18.35 2.46
N ALA A 448 12.94 17.58 2.20
CA ALA A 448 13.53 17.44 0.87
C ALA A 448 12.44 17.03 -0.16
N PRO A 449 12.67 17.22 -1.47
CA PRO A 449 11.75 16.72 -2.49
C PRO A 449 11.43 15.24 -2.30
N ILE A 450 10.17 14.84 -2.51
CA ILE A 450 9.73 13.44 -2.39
C ILE A 450 9.26 12.97 -3.76
N LEU A 451 9.88 11.92 -4.29
CA LEU A 451 9.54 11.33 -5.58
C LEU A 451 8.37 10.35 -5.41
N VAL A 452 7.26 10.62 -6.08
CA VAL A 452 6.07 9.76 -6.11
C VAL A 452 5.97 9.14 -7.49
N LEU A 453 5.89 7.82 -7.58
CA LEU A 453 5.64 7.09 -8.83
C LEU A 453 4.18 6.63 -8.86
N GLY A 454 3.50 6.88 -9.97
CA GLY A 454 2.14 6.42 -10.20
C GLY A 454 2.01 5.69 -11.52
N THR A 455 1.53 4.44 -11.47
CA THR A 455 1.29 3.61 -12.66
C THR A 455 -0.15 3.78 -13.16
N THR A 456 -0.34 4.09 -14.44
CA THR A 456 -1.66 4.46 -14.99
C THR A 456 -2.71 3.36 -14.94
N GLY A 457 -2.29 2.11 -15.03
CA GLY A 457 -3.13 0.92 -14.97
C GLY A 457 -2.92 0.11 -13.68
N ASP A 458 -2.53 0.77 -12.59
CA ASP A 458 -2.31 0.10 -11.30
C ASP A 458 -3.64 -0.41 -10.73
N PRO A 459 -3.75 -1.72 -10.45
CA PRO A 459 -4.96 -2.32 -9.89
C PRO A 459 -5.08 -2.18 -8.37
N ASP A 460 -3.97 -2.04 -7.63
CA ASP A 460 -3.94 -1.98 -6.16
C ASP A 460 -3.91 -0.54 -5.64
N THR A 461 -3.04 0.28 -6.21
CA THR A 461 -2.87 1.69 -5.85
C THR A 461 -3.23 2.57 -7.05
N PRO A 462 -4.52 2.90 -7.22
CA PRO A 462 -5.00 3.62 -8.39
C PRO A 462 -4.18 4.88 -8.67
N TYR A 463 -3.82 5.13 -9.92
CA TYR A 463 -2.97 6.26 -10.34
C TYR A 463 -3.38 7.59 -9.72
N GLN A 464 -4.70 7.82 -9.54
CA GLN A 464 -5.21 9.05 -8.96
C GLN A 464 -4.79 9.28 -7.51
N ASP A 465 -4.50 8.21 -6.77
CA ASP A 465 -4.01 8.31 -5.39
C ASP A 465 -2.56 8.80 -5.37
N SER A 466 -1.70 8.32 -6.29
CA SER A 466 -0.35 8.87 -6.49
C SER A 466 -0.38 10.36 -6.91
N VAL A 467 -1.34 10.74 -7.76
CA VAL A 467 -1.57 12.16 -8.12
C VAL A 467 -1.98 12.97 -6.90
N ALA A 468 -2.92 12.46 -6.08
CA ALA A 468 -3.37 13.11 -4.86
C ALA A 468 -2.24 13.25 -3.84
N LEU A 469 -1.47 12.19 -3.61
CA LEU A 469 -0.28 12.21 -2.74
C LEU A 469 0.73 13.26 -3.18
N SER A 470 1.12 13.27 -4.45
CA SER A 470 2.11 14.21 -4.97
C SER A 470 1.70 15.68 -4.81
N ARG A 471 0.39 15.96 -4.82
CA ARG A 471 -0.19 17.30 -4.58
C ARG A 471 -0.32 17.64 -3.10
N LYS A 472 -0.52 16.62 -2.25
CA LYS A 472 -0.64 16.79 -0.79
C LYS A 472 0.71 17.14 -0.16
N LEU A 473 1.78 16.53 -0.63
CA LEU A 473 3.15 16.81 -0.20
C LEU A 473 3.61 18.19 -0.66
N ASP A 474 4.17 19.00 0.24
CA ASP A 474 4.65 20.36 -0.09
C ASP A 474 5.74 20.33 -1.19
N ASN A 475 6.61 19.33 -1.16
CA ASN A 475 7.69 19.11 -2.14
C ASN A 475 7.49 17.81 -2.96
N GLY A 476 6.26 17.39 -3.21
CA GLY A 476 5.96 16.20 -4.00
C GLY A 476 6.36 16.35 -5.48
N ARG A 477 6.94 15.29 -6.04
CA ARG A 477 7.32 15.19 -7.45
C ARG A 477 6.73 13.92 -8.04
N LEU A 478 5.75 14.07 -8.94
CA LEU A 478 5.12 12.94 -9.62
C LEU A 478 5.93 12.53 -10.86
N LEU A 479 6.23 11.23 -10.95
CA LEU A 479 6.61 10.54 -12.18
C LEU A 479 5.42 9.64 -12.57
N THR A 480 4.94 9.81 -13.80
CA THR A 480 3.86 8.99 -14.36
C THR A 480 4.46 7.80 -15.11
N PHE A 481 4.08 6.59 -14.73
CA PHE A 481 4.43 5.38 -15.45
C PHE A 481 3.23 4.86 -16.25
N ARG A 482 3.33 4.89 -17.59
CA ARG A 482 2.28 4.41 -18.49
C ARG A 482 2.39 2.91 -18.68
N ALA A 483 1.70 2.16 -17.85
CA ALA A 483 1.73 0.70 -17.85
C ALA A 483 0.48 0.11 -17.22
N GLU A 484 0.29 -1.19 -17.39
CA GLU A 484 -0.59 -2.03 -16.59
C GLU A 484 0.21 -2.68 -15.46
N GLY A 485 -0.43 -2.89 -14.30
CA GLY A 485 0.16 -3.57 -13.14
C GLY A 485 0.67 -2.64 -12.07
N HIS A 486 1.05 -3.23 -10.95
CA HIS A 486 1.33 -2.53 -9.70
C HIS A 486 2.78 -2.05 -9.64
N THR A 487 2.98 -0.75 -9.32
CA THR A 487 4.28 -0.06 -9.16
C THR A 487 5.10 0.11 -10.45
N ALA A 488 6.23 0.82 -10.40
CA ALA A 488 6.98 1.26 -11.57
C ALA A 488 8.48 0.91 -11.56
N PHE A 489 9.13 0.95 -10.38
CA PHE A 489 10.58 0.72 -10.27
C PHE A 489 10.97 -0.69 -10.70
N GLY A 490 12.01 -0.79 -11.53
CA GLY A 490 12.49 -2.07 -12.08
C GLY A 490 11.73 -2.55 -13.32
N ARG A 491 10.70 -1.80 -13.80
CA ARG A 491 9.86 -2.20 -14.94
C ARG A 491 10.21 -1.52 -16.27
N SER A 492 10.97 -0.43 -16.23
CA SER A 492 11.56 0.19 -17.42
C SER A 492 12.88 0.85 -17.06
N ALA A 493 13.79 1.02 -18.03
CA ALA A 493 15.02 1.77 -17.85
C ALA A 493 14.70 3.20 -17.39
N CYS A 494 13.77 3.88 -18.04
CA CYS A 494 13.37 5.25 -17.70
C CYS A 494 12.95 5.42 -16.22
N ALA A 495 12.06 4.55 -15.72
CA ALA A 495 11.61 4.63 -14.31
C ALA A 495 12.74 4.24 -13.34
N THR A 496 13.55 3.24 -13.70
CA THR A 496 14.66 2.76 -12.89
C THR A 496 15.76 3.81 -12.77
N ASP A 497 16.13 4.46 -13.89
CA ASP A 497 17.16 5.50 -13.91
C ASP A 497 16.71 6.74 -13.13
N ALA A 498 15.44 7.14 -13.25
CA ALA A 498 14.88 8.26 -12.50
C ALA A 498 14.93 8.03 -10.98
N VAL A 499 14.57 6.81 -10.53
CA VAL A 499 14.64 6.42 -9.11
C VAL A 499 16.08 6.37 -8.64
N THR A 500 16.96 5.76 -9.42
CA THR A 500 18.36 5.56 -9.08
C THR A 500 19.12 6.90 -9.00
N GLY A 501 18.97 7.76 -10.02
CA GLY A 501 19.59 9.10 -10.03
C GLY A 501 19.11 9.96 -8.85
N TYR A 502 17.83 9.86 -8.50
CA TYR A 502 17.31 10.58 -7.33
C TYR A 502 17.85 10.02 -6.00
N LEU A 503 17.88 8.70 -5.80
CA LEU A 503 18.40 8.12 -4.56
C LEU A 503 19.90 8.32 -4.40
N VAL A 504 20.68 8.17 -5.46
CA VAL A 504 22.17 8.26 -5.43
C VAL A 504 22.61 9.72 -5.43
N ASP A 505 22.15 10.52 -6.38
CA ASP A 505 22.70 11.83 -6.71
C ASP A 505 21.75 13.00 -6.38
N LEU A 506 20.56 12.70 -5.83
CA LEU A 506 19.50 13.66 -5.53
C LEU A 506 18.96 14.39 -6.78
N GLU A 507 19.10 13.76 -7.94
CA GLU A 507 18.59 14.28 -9.21
C GLU A 507 17.06 14.14 -9.27
N VAL A 508 16.37 15.22 -8.93
CA VAL A 508 14.90 15.22 -8.92
C VAL A 508 14.37 15.27 -10.36
N PRO A 509 13.57 14.28 -10.80
CA PRO A 509 13.00 14.30 -12.15
C PRO A 509 12.19 15.58 -12.43
N ALA A 510 12.21 16.06 -13.67
CA ALA A 510 11.46 17.24 -14.08
C ALA A 510 9.95 17.06 -13.83
N ARG A 511 9.21 18.18 -13.64
CA ARG A 511 7.75 18.11 -13.53
C ARG A 511 7.15 17.57 -14.83
N GLY A 512 6.22 16.61 -14.71
CA GLY A 512 5.55 15.99 -15.86
C GLY A 512 6.36 14.85 -16.51
N THR A 513 7.47 14.41 -15.88
CA THR A 513 8.20 13.23 -16.34
C THR A 513 7.25 12.04 -16.48
N THR A 514 7.30 11.41 -17.66
CA THR A 514 6.50 10.23 -17.99
C THR A 514 7.42 9.15 -18.56
N CYS A 515 7.34 7.95 -18.00
CA CYS A 515 7.96 6.74 -18.51
C CYS A 515 6.89 5.78 -19.04
N ALA A 516 7.27 4.81 -19.83
CA ALA A 516 6.38 3.77 -20.34
C ALA A 516 6.96 2.39 -20.09
N ASP A 517 6.08 1.39 -20.05
CA ASP A 517 6.48 -0.01 -19.97
C ASP A 517 7.17 -0.43 -21.28
N GLU A 518 8.40 -0.87 -21.20
CA GLU A 518 9.19 -1.37 -22.32
C GLU A 518 8.98 -2.88 -22.53
N THR A 519 8.39 -3.55 -21.53
CA THR A 519 8.01 -4.97 -21.62
C THR A 519 6.72 -5.09 -22.41
N GLN A 520 6.83 -5.06 -23.75
CA GLN A 520 5.70 -5.43 -24.60
C GLN A 520 5.43 -6.93 -24.42
N PRO A 521 4.16 -7.39 -24.37
CA PRO A 521 3.88 -8.80 -24.61
C PRO A 521 4.49 -9.16 -25.97
N PRO A 522 5.05 -10.37 -26.15
CA PRO A 522 5.62 -10.75 -27.44
C PRO A 522 4.55 -10.50 -28.51
N SER A 523 4.87 -9.62 -29.47
CA SER A 523 4.03 -9.47 -30.66
C SER A 523 3.97 -10.84 -31.33
N ALA A 524 2.82 -11.19 -31.89
CA ALA A 524 2.59 -12.48 -32.60
C ALA A 524 3.55 -12.77 -33.76
N THR A 525 4.50 -11.89 -34.05
CA THR A 525 5.62 -12.13 -34.94
C THR A 525 6.80 -12.68 -34.14
N PRO A 526 7.21 -13.94 -34.30
CA PRO A 526 8.35 -14.50 -33.58
C PRO A 526 9.62 -13.76 -34.05
N LYS A 527 10.15 -12.86 -33.21
CA LYS A 527 11.53 -12.48 -33.30
C LYS A 527 12.33 -13.76 -33.03
N LYS A 528 13.10 -14.20 -34.06
CA LYS A 528 13.99 -15.37 -34.00
C LYS A 528 14.77 -15.30 -32.67
N ALA A 529 14.51 -16.25 -31.75
CA ALA A 529 15.27 -16.37 -30.52
C ALA A 529 16.76 -16.51 -30.84
N PRO A 530 17.66 -15.98 -29.99
CA PRO A 530 19.09 -16.28 -30.15
C PRO A 530 19.27 -17.80 -30.15
N ALA A 531 20.03 -18.30 -31.10
CA ALA A 531 20.29 -19.71 -31.23
C ALA A 531 20.97 -20.22 -29.95
N GLY A 532 20.25 -21.04 -29.18
CA GLY A 532 20.77 -21.66 -27.96
C GLY A 532 19.81 -21.73 -26.74
N THR A 533 18.69 -20.99 -26.73
CA THR A 533 17.75 -21.07 -25.61
C THR A 533 16.59 -22.01 -25.95
N THR A 534 16.44 -23.09 -25.20
CA THR A 534 15.34 -24.04 -25.41
C THR A 534 14.02 -23.48 -24.83
N LEU A 535 12.89 -23.79 -25.49
CA LEU A 535 11.53 -23.47 -25.04
C LEU A 535 11.25 -23.98 -23.62
N GLY A 536 11.96 -24.99 -23.16
CA GLY A 536 11.89 -25.54 -21.81
C GLY A 536 12.47 -24.61 -20.75
N GLU A 537 13.56 -23.90 -21.04
CA GLU A 537 14.20 -22.98 -20.08
C GLU A 537 13.40 -21.69 -19.88
N LEU A 538 12.77 -21.19 -20.95
CA LEU A 538 11.84 -20.05 -20.85
C LEU A 538 10.56 -20.40 -20.07
N ARG A 539 10.06 -21.62 -20.24
CA ARG A 539 8.86 -22.12 -19.56
C ARG A 539 9.10 -22.36 -18.08
N ASN A 540 10.24 -22.95 -17.72
CA ASN A 540 10.64 -23.18 -16.32
C ASN A 540 10.92 -21.85 -15.60
N GLY A 541 11.44 -20.84 -16.28
CA GLY A 541 11.70 -19.51 -15.71
C GLY A 541 10.42 -18.73 -15.36
N VAL A 542 9.32 -18.93 -16.10
CA VAL A 542 8.02 -18.29 -15.84
C VAL A 542 7.28 -19.03 -14.72
N ASP A 543 7.23 -20.37 -14.78
CA ASP A 543 6.61 -21.20 -13.75
C ASP A 543 7.31 -21.03 -12.38
N ASP A 544 8.65 -20.96 -12.38
CA ASP A 544 9.48 -20.68 -11.20
C ASP A 544 9.27 -19.25 -10.65
N ARG A 545 8.95 -18.29 -11.49
CA ARG A 545 8.61 -16.92 -11.10
C ARG A 545 7.21 -16.84 -10.50
N LEU A 546 6.24 -17.52 -11.09
CA LEU A 546 4.87 -17.57 -10.58
C LEU A 546 4.76 -18.35 -9.26
N ASP A 547 5.54 -19.44 -9.09
CA ASP A 547 5.63 -20.16 -7.84
C ASP A 547 6.35 -19.35 -6.75
N ARG A 548 7.36 -18.56 -7.10
CA ARG A 548 8.03 -17.61 -6.18
C ARG A 548 7.13 -16.44 -5.79
N ILE A 549 6.32 -15.92 -6.70
CA ILE A 549 5.35 -14.85 -6.40
C ILE A 549 4.26 -15.38 -5.45
N GLY A 550 3.84 -16.65 -5.62
CA GLY A 550 2.90 -17.32 -4.72
C GLY A 550 3.46 -17.64 -3.32
N THR A 551 4.78 -17.66 -3.15
CA THR A 551 5.48 -17.90 -1.87
C THR A 551 6.08 -16.63 -1.25
N LEU A 552 6.06 -15.50 -1.97
CA LEU A 552 6.61 -14.21 -1.53
C LEU A 552 5.53 -13.23 -1.07
N ARG A 553 4.27 -13.67 -1.00
CA ARG A 553 3.15 -12.88 -0.51
C ARG A 553 2.45 -13.54 0.65
#